data_7e14727066bfb08d06f093ad4389fdee
#
_entry.id   7e14727066bfb08d06f093ad4389fdee
#
_cell.length_a   1.000
_cell.length_b   1.000
_cell.length_c   1.000
_cell.angle_alpha   90.00
_cell.angle_beta   90.00
_cell.angle_gamma   90.00
#
_symmetry.space_group_name_H-M   'P 1'
#
loop_
_entity.id
_entity.type
_entity.pdbx_description
1 polymer ?
#
loop_
_entity_poly.entity_id
_entity_poly.type
_entity_poly.pdbx_seq_one_letter_code
_entity_poly.pdbx_strand_id
1 'polypeptide(L)'
;MVPGAEAGSALEKKSLHARERDTEANLKRREEFAARIRTIAPEQLIFLDESGVTTSMTRFYARSLAGQRIHEATPGGHWRIMTILGAMSLRGMIATMTIEAATDTEIFLAYVEQVLCPALKPGDVVVMDNLTSHKVNGVSRLLAAAGAEVLFLPPYSPDLNPIEKPWAKLKQVLRTAKARTKEALEKAIAEALQLITAENAQAWFRLSNHGLQ
;
A
#
# COMPACT_ATOMS: atom_id res chain seq x y z
N MET A 1 42.54 -19.01 -30.69
CA MET A 1 41.05 -19.10 -30.73
C MET A 1 40.61 -19.32 -29.29
N VAL A 2 40.13 -18.27 -28.64
CA VAL A 2 39.68 -18.31 -27.23
C VAL A 2 38.19 -18.69 -27.28
N PRO A 3 37.75 -19.74 -26.56
CA PRO A 3 36.32 -20.09 -26.52
C PRO A 3 35.58 -18.96 -25.82
N GLY A 4 34.43 -18.54 -26.41
CA GLY A 4 33.59 -17.52 -25.88
C GLY A 4 33.05 -17.87 -24.47
N ALA A 5 33.13 -16.91 -23.57
CA ALA A 5 32.50 -17.01 -22.28
C ALA A 5 30.98 -17.18 -22.48
N GLU A 6 30.44 -18.32 -22.10
CA GLU A 6 29.00 -18.50 -21.93
C GLU A 6 28.52 -17.46 -20.89
N ALA A 7 27.56 -16.67 -21.28
CA ALA A 7 26.92 -15.74 -20.36
C ALA A 7 26.32 -16.55 -19.20
N GLY A 8 26.96 -16.48 -18.04
CA GLY A 8 26.47 -17.16 -16.84
C GLY A 8 25.08 -16.72 -16.48
N SER A 9 24.16 -17.67 -16.35
CA SER A 9 22.81 -17.38 -15.85
C SER A 9 22.90 -16.89 -14.39
N ALA A 10 22.51 -15.65 -14.14
CA ALA A 10 22.37 -15.12 -12.79
C ALA A 10 21.00 -15.49 -12.22
N LEU A 11 20.94 -15.78 -10.91
CA LEU A 11 19.66 -15.94 -10.21
C LEU A 11 18.98 -14.58 -10.07
N GLU A 12 17.92 -14.34 -10.85
CA GLU A 12 17.13 -13.13 -10.77
C GLU A 12 15.86 -13.35 -9.97
N LYS A 13 15.41 -12.28 -9.28
CA LYS A 13 14.18 -12.32 -8.50
C LYS A 13 12.97 -12.41 -9.44
N LYS A 14 12.23 -13.52 -9.37
CA LYS A 14 11.02 -13.73 -10.14
C LYS A 14 9.87 -12.87 -9.59
N SER A 15 9.24 -12.08 -10.45
CA SER A 15 7.98 -11.39 -10.12
C SER A 15 6.81 -12.34 -10.36
N LEU A 16 5.94 -12.47 -9.34
CA LEU A 16 4.73 -13.28 -9.42
C LEU A 16 3.51 -12.36 -9.39
N HIS A 17 2.54 -12.62 -10.25
CA HIS A 17 1.24 -11.94 -10.26
C HIS A 17 0.12 -12.96 -10.49
N ALA A 18 -1.11 -12.60 -10.18
CA ALA A 18 -2.28 -13.44 -10.43
C ALA A 18 -2.44 -13.69 -11.93
N ARG A 19 -2.72 -14.91 -12.34
CA ARG A 19 -2.92 -15.30 -13.75
C ARG A 19 -4.08 -14.53 -14.37
N GLU A 20 -5.11 -14.24 -13.59
CA GLU A 20 -6.31 -13.50 -13.99
C GLU A 20 -6.01 -12.08 -14.45
N ARG A 21 -4.88 -11.50 -14.02
CA ARG A 21 -4.39 -10.20 -14.50
C ARG A 21 -4.24 -10.14 -16.01
N ASP A 22 -3.78 -11.22 -16.61
CA ASP A 22 -3.39 -11.28 -18.03
C ASP A 22 -4.55 -11.72 -18.95
N THR A 23 -5.77 -11.79 -18.43
CA THR A 23 -6.96 -11.99 -19.26
C THR A 23 -7.21 -10.75 -20.13
N GLU A 24 -7.71 -10.96 -21.37
CA GLU A 24 -8.00 -9.88 -22.31
C GLU A 24 -8.88 -8.76 -21.71
N ALA A 25 -9.91 -9.16 -20.96
CA ALA A 25 -10.79 -8.22 -20.28
C ALA A 25 -10.06 -7.36 -19.22
N ASN A 26 -9.13 -7.94 -18.46
CA ASN A 26 -8.36 -7.20 -17.46
C ASN A 26 -7.24 -6.37 -18.08
N LEU A 27 -6.61 -6.83 -19.15
CA LEU A 27 -5.64 -6.03 -19.92
C LEU A 27 -6.31 -4.77 -20.47
N LYS A 28 -7.50 -4.89 -21.07
CA LYS A 28 -8.27 -3.75 -21.57
C LYS A 28 -8.60 -2.76 -20.42
N ARG A 29 -9.07 -3.23 -19.27
CA ARG A 29 -9.34 -2.37 -18.10
C ARG A 29 -8.09 -1.66 -17.60
N ARG A 30 -6.93 -2.31 -17.64
CA ARG A 30 -5.65 -1.70 -17.27
C ARG A 30 -5.24 -0.60 -18.25
N GLU A 31 -5.46 -0.79 -19.55
CA GLU A 31 -5.23 0.23 -20.59
C GLU A 31 -6.15 1.43 -20.39
N GLU A 32 -7.45 1.20 -20.16
CA GLU A 32 -8.45 2.24 -19.89
C GLU A 32 -8.08 3.04 -18.62
N PHE A 33 -7.68 2.36 -17.55
CA PHE A 33 -7.21 3.00 -16.31
C PHE A 33 -5.95 3.83 -16.58
N ALA A 34 -4.95 3.28 -17.27
CA ALA A 34 -3.72 3.98 -17.61
C ALA A 34 -3.98 5.21 -18.50
N ALA A 35 -4.95 5.15 -19.41
CA ALA A 35 -5.37 6.29 -20.20
C ALA A 35 -6.04 7.36 -19.32
N ARG A 36 -6.96 6.98 -18.44
CA ARG A 36 -7.65 7.91 -17.54
C ARG A 36 -6.70 8.58 -16.55
N ILE A 37 -5.80 7.83 -15.91
CA ILE A 37 -4.90 8.39 -14.89
C ILE A 37 -3.93 9.42 -15.47
N ARG A 38 -3.53 9.27 -16.73
CA ARG A 38 -2.66 10.24 -17.43
C ARG A 38 -3.33 11.59 -17.68
N THR A 39 -4.65 11.67 -17.63
CA THR A 39 -5.40 12.93 -17.79
C THR A 39 -5.58 13.69 -16.49
N ILE A 40 -5.16 13.11 -15.37
CA ILE A 40 -5.30 13.68 -14.02
C ILE A 40 -3.96 14.23 -13.58
N ALA A 41 -3.94 15.45 -13.06
CA ALA A 41 -2.72 16.03 -12.49
C ALA A 41 -2.25 15.19 -11.29
N PRO A 42 -0.96 14.82 -11.21
CA PRO A 42 -0.46 13.96 -10.13
C PRO A 42 -0.73 14.50 -8.73
N GLU A 43 -0.83 15.81 -8.57
CA GLU A 43 -1.15 16.52 -7.33
C GLU A 43 -2.57 16.25 -6.83
N GLN A 44 -3.47 15.87 -7.73
CA GLN A 44 -4.87 15.53 -7.43
C GLN A 44 -5.06 14.06 -7.10
N LEU A 45 -4.07 13.20 -7.35
CA LEU A 45 -4.18 11.76 -7.12
C LEU A 45 -3.99 11.44 -5.64
N ILE A 46 -4.98 10.75 -5.07
CA ILE A 46 -4.98 10.24 -3.70
C ILE A 46 -5.17 8.73 -3.77
N PHE A 47 -4.17 7.95 -3.36
CA PHE A 47 -4.26 6.50 -3.31
C PHE A 47 -4.66 6.04 -1.92
N LEU A 48 -5.74 5.28 -1.84
CA LEU A 48 -6.33 4.74 -0.62
C LEU A 48 -6.21 3.22 -0.60
N ASP A 49 -5.80 2.66 0.55
CA ASP A 49 -5.65 1.22 0.73
C ASP A 49 -5.63 0.84 2.22
N GLU A 50 -5.68 -0.48 2.48
CA GLU A 50 -5.64 -1.08 3.81
C GLU A 50 -4.40 -1.95 3.98
N SER A 51 -3.87 -2.00 5.21
CA SER A 51 -2.76 -2.89 5.53
C SER A 51 -2.89 -3.51 6.92
N GLY A 52 -2.89 -4.83 6.98
CA GLY A 52 -2.83 -5.58 8.23
C GLY A 52 -1.41 -5.68 8.78
N VAL A 53 -1.28 -5.49 10.11
CA VAL A 53 -0.03 -5.65 10.87
C VAL A 53 -0.31 -6.39 12.17
N THR A 54 0.71 -7.02 12.75
CA THR A 54 0.54 -7.87 13.94
C THR A 54 1.64 -7.69 14.96
N THR A 55 1.36 -8.02 16.23
CA THR A 55 2.37 -8.06 17.29
C THR A 55 3.37 -9.22 17.16
N SER A 56 3.16 -10.14 16.22
CA SER A 56 4.11 -11.22 15.91
C SER A 56 5.18 -10.84 14.89
N MET A 57 5.11 -9.63 14.32
CA MET A 57 6.04 -9.23 13.28
C MET A 57 7.49 -9.30 13.71
N THR A 58 8.34 -9.92 12.90
CA THR A 58 9.79 -10.03 13.07
C THR A 58 10.50 -10.07 11.73
N ARG A 59 11.81 -9.83 11.71
CA ARG A 59 12.63 -9.97 10.51
C ARG A 59 12.80 -11.45 10.16
N PHE A 60 12.59 -11.81 8.90
CA PHE A 60 12.81 -13.18 8.42
C PHE A 60 14.29 -13.49 8.12
N TYR A 61 15.11 -12.45 7.97
CA TYR A 61 16.51 -12.58 7.60
C TYR A 61 17.38 -11.76 8.55
N ALA A 62 18.53 -12.33 8.90
CA ALA A 62 19.60 -11.65 9.62
C ALA A 62 20.95 -12.07 9.05
N ARG A 63 22.03 -11.36 9.41
CA ARG A 63 23.38 -11.68 8.96
C ARG A 63 24.12 -12.39 10.09
N SER A 64 24.83 -13.48 9.76
CA SER A 64 25.75 -14.20 10.64
C SER A 64 27.05 -14.53 9.90
N LEU A 65 28.02 -15.03 10.63
CA LEU A 65 29.20 -15.63 10.03
C LEU A 65 28.81 -16.87 9.21
N ALA A 66 29.60 -17.18 8.17
CA ALA A 66 29.36 -18.34 7.33
C ALA A 66 29.25 -19.62 8.17
N GLY A 67 28.25 -20.44 7.88
CA GLY A 67 28.00 -21.69 8.60
C GLY A 67 27.26 -21.55 9.94
N GLN A 68 26.95 -20.33 10.38
CA GLN A 68 26.18 -20.10 11.62
C GLN A 68 24.72 -19.81 11.30
N ARG A 69 23.82 -20.59 11.92
CA ARG A 69 22.36 -20.36 11.86
C ARG A 69 21.92 -19.42 12.99
N ILE A 70 21.12 -18.42 12.63
CA ILE A 70 20.53 -17.50 13.61
C ILE A 70 19.22 -18.08 14.10
N HIS A 71 19.04 -18.10 15.40
CA HIS A 71 17.78 -18.46 16.05
C HIS A 71 17.22 -17.24 16.79
N GLU A 72 15.94 -16.95 16.58
CA GLU A 72 15.23 -15.86 17.26
C GLU A 72 13.88 -16.37 17.74
N ALA A 73 13.55 -16.09 19.00
CA ALA A 73 12.23 -16.41 19.56
C ALA A 73 11.20 -15.38 19.11
N THR A 74 10.06 -15.85 18.61
CA THR A 74 8.91 -15.02 18.24
C THR A 74 7.67 -15.55 18.98
N PRO A 75 6.63 -14.72 19.22
CA PRO A 75 5.37 -15.22 19.78
C PRO A 75 4.80 -16.34 18.94
N GLY A 76 4.63 -17.51 19.54
CA GLY A 76 4.07 -18.71 18.89
C GLY A 76 2.57 -18.93 19.15
N GLY A 77 1.91 -18.01 19.85
CA GLY A 77 0.53 -18.13 20.28
C GLY A 77 -0.37 -17.03 19.73
N HIS A 78 -1.21 -16.46 20.59
CA HIS A 78 -2.15 -15.41 20.23
C HIS A 78 -1.43 -14.08 20.00
N TRP A 79 -1.55 -13.51 18.79
CA TRP A 79 -1.08 -12.17 18.46
C TRP A 79 -2.26 -11.25 18.19
N ARG A 80 -2.07 -9.96 18.44
CA ARG A 80 -3.03 -8.93 18.09
C ARG A 80 -2.85 -8.58 16.62
N ILE A 81 -3.97 -8.37 15.92
CA ILE A 81 -4.02 -7.92 14.53
C ILE A 81 -4.58 -6.50 14.55
N MET A 82 -3.91 -5.60 13.87
CA MET A 82 -4.37 -4.24 13.65
C MET A 82 -4.45 -3.96 12.16
N THR A 83 -5.50 -3.29 11.74
CA THR A 83 -5.66 -2.79 10.37
C THR A 83 -5.34 -1.30 10.34
N ILE A 84 -4.57 -0.88 9.35
CA ILE A 84 -4.26 0.51 9.06
C ILE A 84 -4.97 0.87 7.77
N LEU A 85 -5.90 1.80 7.84
CA LEU A 85 -6.48 2.48 6.69
C LEU A 85 -5.62 3.69 6.38
N GLY A 86 -5.25 3.92 5.13
CA GLY A 86 -4.38 5.02 4.78
C GLY A 86 -4.60 5.58 3.40
N ALA A 87 -4.45 6.90 3.28
CA ALA A 87 -4.47 7.60 2.01
C ALA A 87 -3.16 8.35 1.79
N MET A 88 -2.59 8.23 0.60
CA MET A 88 -1.33 8.82 0.20
C MET A 88 -1.51 9.73 -1.00
N SER A 89 -0.88 10.91 -0.93
CA SER A 89 -0.69 11.84 -2.04
C SER A 89 0.80 12.06 -2.31
N LEU A 90 1.16 12.95 -3.23
CA LEU A 90 2.54 13.40 -3.41
C LEU A 90 3.17 14.05 -2.16
N ARG A 91 2.35 14.43 -1.17
CA ARG A 91 2.80 15.01 0.11
C ARG A 91 3.16 13.95 1.16
N GLY A 92 2.99 12.66 0.86
CA GLY A 92 3.11 11.54 1.80
C GLY A 92 1.75 11.02 2.26
N MET A 93 1.69 10.39 3.43
CA MET A 93 0.43 9.93 4.03
C MET A 93 -0.36 11.14 4.53
N ILE A 94 -1.59 11.30 4.06
CA ILE A 94 -2.44 12.47 4.36
C ILE A 94 -3.60 12.16 5.30
N ALA A 95 -4.02 10.91 5.35
CA ALA A 95 -5.12 10.45 6.20
C ALA A 95 -4.83 9.02 6.62
N THR A 96 -4.74 8.74 7.93
CA THR A 96 -4.45 7.41 8.46
C THR A 96 -5.32 7.13 9.68
N MET A 97 -5.83 5.92 9.77
CA MET A 97 -6.56 5.40 10.93
C MET A 97 -6.09 3.98 11.24
N THR A 98 -5.92 3.67 12.51
CA THR A 98 -5.54 2.33 12.97
C THR A 98 -6.64 1.76 13.86
N ILE A 99 -7.04 0.52 13.61
CA ILE A 99 -8.10 -0.17 14.34
C ILE A 99 -7.65 -1.59 14.72
N GLU A 100 -8.13 -2.10 15.87
CA GLU A 100 -7.96 -3.50 16.28
C GLU A 100 -9.16 -4.34 15.81
N ALA A 101 -9.39 -4.36 14.50
CA ALA A 101 -10.46 -5.11 13.85
C ALA A 101 -10.14 -5.32 12.37
N ALA A 102 -10.88 -6.21 11.72
CA ALA A 102 -11.01 -6.19 10.28
C ALA A 102 -11.87 -4.99 9.87
N THR A 103 -11.58 -4.39 8.74
CA THR A 103 -12.40 -3.31 8.19
C THR A 103 -13.70 -3.89 7.65
N ASP A 104 -14.82 -3.40 8.17
CA ASP A 104 -16.15 -3.59 7.59
C ASP A 104 -16.62 -2.30 6.91
N THR A 105 -17.83 -2.34 6.36
CA THR A 105 -18.42 -1.20 5.65
C THR A 105 -18.62 0.03 6.55
N GLU A 106 -19.02 -0.15 7.81
CA GLU A 106 -19.29 0.95 8.74
C GLU A 106 -18.00 1.65 9.15
N ILE A 107 -16.99 0.86 9.49
CA ILE A 107 -15.64 1.35 9.81
C ILE A 107 -15.04 2.11 8.61
N PHE A 108 -15.20 1.56 7.40
CA PHE A 108 -14.69 2.19 6.20
C PHE A 108 -15.39 3.52 5.91
N LEU A 109 -16.73 3.59 6.04
CA LEU A 109 -17.49 4.82 5.91
C LEU A 109 -17.09 5.86 6.96
N ALA A 110 -16.91 5.46 8.22
CA ALA A 110 -16.46 6.35 9.27
C ALA A 110 -15.05 6.92 8.98
N TYR A 111 -14.13 6.08 8.48
CA TYR A 111 -12.82 6.53 8.05
C TYR A 111 -12.92 7.55 6.89
N VAL A 112 -13.73 7.25 5.87
CA VAL A 112 -13.90 8.17 4.72
C VAL A 112 -14.47 9.50 5.19
N GLU A 113 -15.51 9.49 6.02
CA GLU A 113 -16.19 10.70 6.48
C GLU A 113 -15.32 11.54 7.43
N GLN A 114 -14.71 10.90 8.43
CA GLN A 114 -14.11 11.61 9.57
C GLN A 114 -12.61 11.86 9.38
N VAL A 115 -11.92 11.06 8.56
CA VAL A 115 -10.46 11.12 8.43
C VAL A 115 -10.04 11.50 7.01
N LEU A 116 -10.63 10.87 5.99
CA LEU A 116 -10.23 11.11 4.61
C LEU A 116 -10.81 12.44 4.06
N CYS A 117 -12.14 12.62 4.11
CA CYS A 117 -12.79 13.79 3.53
C CYS A 117 -12.22 15.13 4.04
N PRO A 118 -11.90 15.32 5.33
CA PRO A 118 -11.27 16.55 5.82
C PRO A 118 -9.87 16.81 5.24
N ALA A 119 -9.18 15.81 4.73
CA ALA A 119 -7.84 15.92 4.15
C ALA A 119 -7.87 16.17 2.63
N LEU A 120 -9.03 15.99 1.98
CA LEU A 120 -9.22 16.18 0.54
C LEU A 120 -9.42 17.65 0.16
N LYS A 121 -9.19 17.93 -1.12
CA LYS A 121 -9.47 19.23 -1.76
C LYS A 121 -10.43 19.02 -2.93
N PRO A 122 -11.25 20.02 -3.27
CA PRO A 122 -12.05 19.95 -4.48
C PRO A 122 -11.19 19.67 -5.72
N GLY A 123 -11.60 18.69 -6.51
CA GLY A 123 -10.88 18.22 -7.68
C GLY A 123 -9.90 17.06 -7.43
N ASP A 124 -9.73 16.62 -6.18
CA ASP A 124 -8.97 15.40 -5.89
C ASP A 124 -9.65 14.15 -6.47
N VAL A 125 -8.86 13.18 -6.88
CA VAL A 125 -9.31 11.89 -7.39
C VAL A 125 -8.79 10.79 -6.47
N VAL A 126 -9.71 10.15 -5.75
CA VAL A 126 -9.39 9.07 -4.82
C VAL A 126 -9.36 7.75 -5.59
N VAL A 127 -8.17 7.17 -5.69
CA VAL A 127 -7.93 5.87 -6.34
C VAL A 127 -7.91 4.80 -5.27
N MET A 128 -8.77 3.79 -5.39
CA MET A 128 -8.88 2.68 -4.45
C MET A 128 -9.12 1.36 -5.18
N ASP A 129 -8.93 0.26 -4.47
CA ASP A 129 -9.25 -1.05 -5.01
C ASP A 129 -10.78 -1.26 -5.14
N ASN A 130 -11.13 -2.37 -5.77
CA ASN A 130 -12.50 -2.67 -6.14
C ASN A 130 -13.20 -3.61 -5.15
N LEU A 131 -12.87 -3.51 -3.84
CA LEU A 131 -13.50 -4.32 -2.79
C LEU A 131 -14.97 -3.93 -2.61
N THR A 132 -15.78 -4.88 -2.12
CA THR A 132 -17.22 -4.69 -1.95
C THR A 132 -17.54 -3.59 -0.94
N SER A 133 -16.75 -3.48 0.14
CA SER A 133 -16.86 -2.41 1.15
C SER A 133 -16.63 -1.02 0.58
N HIS A 134 -15.78 -0.90 -0.46
CA HIS A 134 -15.44 0.37 -1.11
C HIS A 134 -16.48 0.82 -2.14
N LYS A 135 -17.30 -0.10 -2.64
CA LYS A 135 -18.35 0.17 -3.64
C LYS A 135 -19.69 0.64 -3.06
N VAL A 136 -19.77 0.80 -1.75
CA VAL A 136 -21.02 1.25 -1.13
C VAL A 136 -21.36 2.66 -1.61
N ASN A 137 -22.62 2.86 -2.04
CA ASN A 137 -23.11 4.17 -2.50
C ASN A 137 -22.80 5.32 -1.53
N GLY A 138 -22.63 5.02 -0.22
CA GLY A 138 -22.23 5.95 0.82
C GLY A 138 -20.85 6.56 0.57
N VAL A 139 -19.84 5.76 0.20
CA VAL A 139 -18.47 6.22 -0.06
C VAL A 139 -18.45 7.25 -1.19
N SER A 140 -19.04 6.91 -2.33
CA SER A 140 -19.08 7.81 -3.50
C SER A 140 -19.80 9.13 -3.19
N ARG A 141 -20.87 9.10 -2.38
CA ARG A 141 -21.58 10.31 -1.97
C ARG A 141 -20.74 11.19 -1.04
N LEU A 142 -20.06 10.60 -0.06
CA LEU A 142 -19.18 11.34 0.85
C LEU A 142 -18.03 12.03 0.10
N LEU A 143 -17.37 11.31 -0.80
CA LEU A 143 -16.29 11.85 -1.61
C LEU A 143 -16.77 12.94 -2.57
N ALA A 144 -17.93 12.75 -3.23
CA ALA A 144 -18.54 13.76 -4.07
C ALA A 144 -18.93 15.02 -3.28
N ALA A 145 -19.44 14.88 -2.05
CA ALA A 145 -19.73 16.01 -1.16
C ALA A 145 -18.46 16.77 -0.74
N ALA A 146 -17.32 16.10 -0.66
CA ALA A 146 -16.01 16.72 -0.45
C ALA A 146 -15.42 17.33 -1.75
N GLY A 147 -16.10 17.22 -2.88
CA GLY A 147 -15.64 17.70 -4.18
C GLY A 147 -14.62 16.78 -4.86
N ALA A 148 -14.51 15.53 -4.44
CA ALA A 148 -13.58 14.54 -4.97
C ALA A 148 -14.28 13.49 -5.85
N GLU A 149 -13.55 12.95 -6.82
CA GLU A 149 -13.96 11.85 -7.70
C GLU A 149 -13.40 10.51 -7.19
N VAL A 150 -14.10 9.41 -7.46
CA VAL A 150 -13.61 8.03 -7.19
C VAL A 150 -13.14 7.41 -8.49
N LEU A 151 -11.96 6.80 -8.46
CA LEU A 151 -11.42 5.98 -9.54
C LEU A 151 -11.02 4.60 -9.00
N PHE A 152 -11.62 3.53 -9.53
CA PHE A 152 -11.28 2.19 -9.09
C PHE A 152 -10.10 1.61 -9.85
N LEU A 153 -9.19 0.97 -9.13
CA LEU A 153 -8.10 0.18 -9.72
C LEU A 153 -8.67 -1.00 -10.52
N PRO A 154 -8.04 -1.37 -11.63
CA PRO A 154 -8.36 -2.61 -12.33
C PRO A 154 -8.13 -3.82 -11.41
N PRO A 155 -8.93 -4.89 -11.55
CA PRO A 155 -8.71 -6.12 -10.79
C PRO A 155 -7.27 -6.65 -10.95
N TYR A 156 -6.74 -7.24 -9.88
CA TYR A 156 -5.40 -7.86 -9.86
C TYR A 156 -4.25 -6.92 -10.25
N SER A 157 -4.35 -5.64 -9.90
CA SER A 157 -3.39 -4.60 -10.32
C SER A 157 -2.71 -3.86 -9.15
N PRO A 158 -2.10 -4.54 -8.16
CA PRO A 158 -1.40 -3.87 -7.06
C PRO A 158 -0.16 -3.10 -7.54
N ASP A 159 0.38 -3.47 -8.71
CA ASP A 159 1.50 -2.77 -9.35
C ASP A 159 1.15 -1.34 -9.80
N LEU A 160 -0.14 -1.04 -9.99
CA LEU A 160 -0.66 0.29 -10.30
C LEU A 160 -1.00 1.09 -9.02
N ASN A 161 -0.84 0.50 -7.83
CA ASN A 161 -1.12 1.17 -6.57
C ASN A 161 0.18 1.56 -5.86
N PRO A 162 0.61 2.83 -5.91
CA PRO A 162 1.87 3.27 -5.29
C PRO A 162 1.85 3.16 -3.76
N ILE A 163 0.68 3.11 -3.12
CA ILE A 163 0.54 2.99 -1.66
C ILE A 163 1.02 1.63 -1.11
N GLU A 164 1.20 0.62 -1.96
CA GLU A 164 1.86 -0.64 -1.57
C GLU A 164 3.32 -0.44 -1.11
N LYS A 165 3.98 0.61 -1.59
CA LYS A 165 5.37 0.92 -1.21
C LYS A 165 5.50 1.46 0.22
N PRO A 166 4.69 2.45 0.67
CA PRO A 166 4.66 2.83 2.08
C PRO A 166 4.30 1.67 2.99
N TRP A 167 3.36 0.78 2.61
CA TRP A 167 3.07 -0.42 3.40
C TRP A 167 4.27 -1.35 3.53
N ALA A 168 5.03 -1.56 2.46
CA ALA A 168 6.25 -2.35 2.51
C ALA A 168 7.30 -1.72 3.45
N LYS A 169 7.51 -0.39 3.35
CA LYS A 169 8.41 0.37 4.23
C LYS A 169 7.97 0.30 5.69
N LEU A 170 6.68 0.57 5.96
CA LEU A 170 6.09 0.50 7.29
C LEU A 170 6.29 -0.89 7.90
N LYS A 171 5.91 -1.95 7.18
CA LYS A 171 6.09 -3.33 7.66
C LYS A 171 7.55 -3.68 7.93
N GLN A 172 8.50 -3.12 7.18
CA GLN A 172 9.93 -3.31 7.45
C GLN A 172 10.34 -2.66 8.78
N VAL A 173 9.87 -1.44 9.07
CA VAL A 173 10.11 -0.77 10.35
C VAL A 173 9.50 -1.56 11.51
N LEU A 174 8.24 -1.99 11.38
CA LEU A 174 7.55 -2.75 12.42
C LEU A 174 8.21 -4.10 12.72
N ARG A 175 8.71 -4.81 11.69
CA ARG A 175 9.50 -6.03 11.88
C ARG A 175 10.79 -5.78 12.65
N THR A 176 11.35 -4.58 12.53
CA THR A 176 12.55 -4.17 13.28
C THR A 176 12.21 -3.80 14.71
N ALA A 177 11.10 -3.10 14.93
CA ALA A 177 10.62 -2.66 16.23
C ALA A 177 10.21 -3.85 17.13
N LYS A 178 9.74 -4.97 16.53
CA LYS A 178 9.33 -6.20 17.26
C LYS A 178 8.34 -5.89 18.39
N ALA A 179 7.38 -5.00 18.15
CA ALA A 179 6.37 -4.62 19.12
C ALA A 179 5.51 -5.83 19.52
N ARG A 180 5.46 -6.15 20.82
CA ARG A 180 4.81 -7.35 21.36
C ARG A 180 3.51 -7.08 22.09
N THR A 181 3.19 -5.80 22.33
CA THR A 181 1.91 -5.35 22.92
C THR A 181 1.19 -4.45 21.93
N LYS A 182 -0.10 -4.23 22.16
CA LYS A 182 -0.93 -3.33 21.33
C LYS A 182 -0.35 -1.91 21.36
N GLU A 183 -0.09 -1.39 22.52
CA GLU A 183 0.39 -0.03 22.75
C GLU A 183 1.77 0.19 22.09
N ALA A 184 2.65 -0.82 22.19
CA ALA A 184 3.95 -0.78 21.53
C ALA A 184 3.80 -0.81 20.00
N LEU A 185 2.82 -1.57 19.48
CA LEU A 185 2.55 -1.64 18.04
C LEU A 185 1.95 -0.33 17.53
N GLU A 186 0.98 0.27 18.23
CA GLU A 186 0.40 1.58 17.91
C GLU A 186 1.48 2.67 17.86
N LYS A 187 2.35 2.72 18.86
CA LYS A 187 3.49 3.63 18.90
C LYS A 187 4.43 3.43 17.70
N ALA A 188 4.79 2.17 17.43
CA ALA A 188 5.68 1.84 16.31
C ALA A 188 5.04 2.18 14.96
N ILE A 189 3.71 2.02 14.80
CA ILE A 189 2.98 2.44 13.59
C ILE A 189 3.06 3.96 13.43
N ALA A 190 2.79 4.73 14.50
CA ALA A 190 2.85 6.19 14.45
C ALA A 190 4.26 6.69 14.06
N GLU A 191 5.32 6.12 14.66
CA GLU A 191 6.72 6.43 14.30
C GLU A 191 7.05 6.04 12.86
N ALA A 192 6.59 4.86 12.39
CA ALA A 192 6.84 4.39 11.03
C ALA A 192 6.16 5.25 9.97
N LEU A 193 4.95 5.74 10.23
CA LEU A 193 4.21 6.64 9.34
C LEU A 193 4.94 7.97 9.14
N GLN A 194 5.58 8.51 10.19
CA GLN A 194 6.39 9.74 10.10
C GLN A 194 7.63 9.60 9.20
N LEU A 195 8.11 8.37 8.99
CA LEU A 195 9.24 8.10 8.09
C LEU A 195 8.84 8.11 6.60
N ILE A 196 7.55 8.23 6.29
CA ILE A 196 7.03 8.31 4.92
C ILE A 196 6.98 9.79 4.51
N THR A 197 8.04 10.23 3.84
CA THR A 197 8.20 11.63 3.43
C THR A 197 7.57 11.92 2.06
N ALA A 198 7.46 13.21 1.71
CA ALA A 198 7.01 13.63 0.38
C ALA A 198 7.94 13.14 -0.73
N GLU A 199 9.28 13.13 -0.50
CA GLU A 199 10.25 12.61 -1.46
C GLU A 199 10.02 11.12 -1.74
N ASN A 200 9.69 10.35 -0.68
CA ASN A 200 9.32 8.94 -0.85
C ASN A 200 8.07 8.80 -1.72
N ALA A 201 7.02 9.55 -1.41
CA ALA A 201 5.77 9.50 -2.15
C ALA A 201 5.99 9.84 -3.64
N GLN A 202 6.70 10.93 -3.93
CA GLN A 202 7.03 11.33 -5.30
C GLN A 202 7.81 10.25 -6.05
N ALA A 203 8.81 9.63 -5.40
CA ALA A 203 9.56 8.53 -6.01
C ALA A 203 8.67 7.32 -6.32
N TRP A 204 7.72 6.98 -5.44
CA TRP A 204 6.80 5.86 -5.65
C TRP A 204 5.76 6.15 -6.74
N PHE A 205 5.27 7.37 -6.86
CA PHE A 205 4.41 7.80 -7.97
C PHE A 205 5.12 7.64 -9.32
N ARG A 206 6.41 8.04 -9.41
CA ARG A 206 7.22 7.81 -10.63
C ARG A 206 7.35 6.33 -10.97
N LEU A 207 7.64 5.48 -9.98
CA LEU A 207 7.80 4.04 -10.18
C LEU A 207 6.50 3.35 -10.65
N SER A 208 5.34 3.93 -10.34
CA SER A 208 4.03 3.42 -10.75
C SER A 208 3.50 4.09 -12.03
N ASN A 209 4.32 4.90 -12.72
CA ASN A 209 4.00 5.62 -13.96
C ASN A 209 2.81 6.60 -13.83
N HIS A 210 2.61 7.20 -12.66
CA HIS A 210 1.53 8.16 -12.42
C HIS A 210 1.98 9.61 -12.68
N GLY A 211 2.35 9.92 -13.95
CA GLY A 211 2.45 11.28 -14.46
C GLY A 211 3.67 12.12 -14.01
N LEU A 212 4.55 11.60 -13.16
CA LEU A 212 5.81 12.27 -12.82
C LEU A 212 6.93 11.72 -13.72
N GLN A 213 7.47 12.56 -14.59
CA GLN A 213 8.70 12.31 -15.35
C GLN A 213 9.93 12.61 -14.51
#